data_520088f87d2ff1043c5141127c8b288f
#
_entry.id   520088f87d2ff1043c5141127c8b288f
#
_cell.length_a   1.000
_cell.length_b   1.000
_cell.length_c   1.000
_cell.angle_alpha   90.00
_cell.angle_beta   90.00
_cell.angle_gamma   90.00
#
_symmetry.space_group_name_H-M   'P 1'
#
loop_
_entity.id
_entity.type
_entity.pdbx_description
1 polymer ?
#
loop_
_entity_poly.entity_id
_entity_poly.type
_entity_poly.pdbx_seq_one_letter_code
_entity_poly.pdbx_strand_id
1 'polypeptide(L)'
;MTEDVIFLTPGNPPMYRKDFAALNAAMKGTVRIEGRSDVQEITVNGDIAICWNRLEVEITPLAGGVTNKRAGNTLTVLRRGNDGQWRIWRDANLLEPPK
;
A
#
# COMPACT_ATOMS: atom_id res chain seq x y z
N MET A 1 -8.45 0.05 6.70
CA MET A 1 -8.71 1.12 5.71
C MET A 1 -10.13 1.66 5.83
N THR A 2 -10.31 2.92 5.49
CA THR A 2 -11.64 3.53 5.53
C THR A 2 -12.55 3.01 4.39
N GLU A 3 -13.85 3.27 4.51
CA GLU A 3 -14.81 2.92 3.46
C GLU A 3 -14.51 3.66 2.14
N ASP A 4 -14.07 4.91 2.25
CA ASP A 4 -13.79 5.79 1.12
C ASP A 4 -12.29 5.85 0.77
N VAL A 5 -11.53 4.82 1.13
CA VAL A 5 -10.11 4.74 0.85
C VAL A 5 -9.82 4.83 -0.65
N ILE A 6 -8.74 5.53 -1.00
CA ILE A 6 -8.23 5.59 -2.38
C ILE A 6 -6.75 5.26 -2.38
N PHE A 7 -6.37 4.33 -3.25
CA PHE A 7 -4.98 3.96 -3.51
C PHE A 7 -4.55 4.52 -4.87
N LEU A 8 -3.42 5.19 -4.88
CA LEU A 8 -2.82 5.76 -6.09
C LEU A 8 -1.53 5.00 -6.38
N THR A 9 -1.47 4.40 -7.56
CA THR A 9 -0.30 3.65 -8.01
C THR A 9 0.17 4.14 -9.38
N PRO A 10 1.47 4.06 -9.69
CA PRO A 10 1.99 4.58 -10.94
C PRO A 10 1.36 3.93 -12.17
N GLY A 11 0.93 4.75 -13.11
CA GLY A 11 0.40 4.29 -14.38
C GLY A 11 -0.99 3.68 -14.33
N ASN A 12 -1.66 3.70 -13.19
CA ASN A 12 -2.98 3.10 -13.03
C ASN A 12 -4.02 4.15 -12.61
N PRO A 13 -5.30 3.94 -12.93
CA PRO A 13 -6.39 4.76 -12.38
C PRO A 13 -6.45 4.62 -10.85
N PRO A 14 -7.06 5.59 -10.15
CA PRO A 14 -7.29 5.43 -8.72
C PRO A 14 -8.02 4.14 -8.41
N MET A 15 -7.58 3.46 -7.34
CA MET A 15 -8.17 2.20 -6.90
C MET A 15 -8.95 2.44 -5.62
N TYR A 16 -10.23 2.06 -5.63
CA TYR A 16 -11.12 2.20 -4.49
C TYR A 16 -11.13 0.94 -3.66
N ARG A 17 -11.84 0.96 -2.53
CA ARG A 17 -11.86 -0.18 -1.61
C ARG A 17 -12.28 -1.50 -2.28
N LYS A 18 -13.32 -1.48 -3.10
CA LYS A 18 -13.81 -2.67 -3.80
C LYS A 18 -12.78 -3.22 -4.79
N ASP A 19 -12.05 -2.33 -5.45
CA ASP A 19 -11.01 -2.70 -6.42
C ASP A 19 -9.84 -3.38 -5.71
N PHE A 20 -9.44 -2.84 -4.57
CA PHE A 20 -8.36 -3.41 -3.76
C PHE A 20 -8.75 -4.78 -3.21
N ALA A 21 -9.99 -4.93 -2.73
CA ALA A 21 -10.48 -6.22 -2.24
C ALA A 21 -10.53 -7.26 -3.35
N ALA A 22 -10.97 -6.87 -4.56
CA ALA A 22 -11.00 -7.77 -5.71
C ALA A 22 -9.58 -8.19 -6.13
N LEU A 23 -8.63 -7.25 -6.12
CA LEU A 23 -7.22 -7.55 -6.44
C LEU A 23 -6.64 -8.52 -5.43
N ASN A 24 -6.85 -8.30 -4.14
CA ASN A 24 -6.37 -9.21 -3.10
C ASN A 24 -6.96 -10.61 -3.26
N ALA A 25 -8.25 -10.71 -3.54
CA ALA A 25 -8.90 -11.99 -3.75
C ALA A 25 -8.34 -12.72 -4.98
N ALA A 26 -8.07 -11.99 -6.06
CA ALA A 26 -7.50 -12.56 -7.28
C ALA A 26 -6.06 -13.01 -7.08
N MET A 27 -5.29 -12.33 -6.25
CA MET A 27 -3.88 -12.65 -5.98
C MET A 27 -3.69 -13.72 -4.93
N LYS A 28 -4.70 -13.94 -4.10
CA LYS A 28 -4.62 -14.91 -3.00
C LYS A 28 -4.36 -16.31 -3.54
N GLY A 29 -3.31 -16.97 -3.04
CA GLY A 29 -2.94 -18.31 -3.47
C GLY A 29 -2.17 -18.37 -4.79
N THR A 30 -1.92 -17.23 -5.45
CA THR A 30 -1.17 -17.21 -6.71
C THR A 30 0.23 -16.65 -6.57
N VAL A 31 0.45 -15.76 -5.62
CA VAL A 31 1.75 -15.15 -5.38
C VAL A 31 2.07 -15.11 -3.89
N ARG A 32 3.37 -15.07 -3.59
CA ARG A 32 3.86 -14.75 -2.26
C ARG A 32 4.41 -13.34 -2.29
N ILE A 33 3.96 -12.50 -1.37
CA ILE A 33 4.40 -11.12 -1.26
C ILE A 33 5.14 -10.95 0.05
N GLU A 34 6.38 -10.46 -0.03
CA GLU A 34 7.19 -10.09 1.12
C GLU A 34 7.46 -8.59 1.04
N GLY A 35 7.23 -7.89 2.16
CA GLY A 35 7.41 -6.46 2.21
C GLY A 35 8.33 -6.06 3.36
N ARG A 36 9.07 -4.98 3.14
CA ARG A 36 9.90 -4.35 4.15
C ARG A 36 9.63 -2.85 4.12
N SER A 37 9.11 -2.35 5.22
CA SER A 37 8.75 -0.94 5.34
C SER A 37 9.66 -0.26 6.37
N ASP A 38 10.19 0.89 6.00
CA ASP A 38 11.02 1.71 6.87
C ASP A 38 10.38 3.10 6.95
N VAL A 39 9.85 3.43 8.12
CA VAL A 39 9.17 4.70 8.35
C VAL A 39 10.19 5.81 8.38
N GLN A 40 10.03 6.81 7.50
CA GLN A 40 10.89 7.97 7.43
C GLN A 40 10.36 9.13 8.28
N GLU A 41 9.04 9.34 8.23
CA GLU A 41 8.43 10.48 8.90
C GLU A 41 6.96 10.19 9.19
N ILE A 42 6.51 10.60 10.37
CA ILE A 42 5.09 10.58 10.73
C ILE A 42 4.74 11.95 11.32
N THR A 43 3.68 12.56 10.79
CA THR A 43 3.13 13.81 11.32
C THR A 43 1.66 13.61 11.63
N VAL A 44 1.25 13.96 12.84
CA VAL A 44 -0.13 13.85 13.29
C VAL A 44 -0.71 15.23 13.51
N ASN A 45 -1.91 15.46 12.97
CA ASN A 45 -2.64 16.69 13.15
C ASN A 45 -4.13 16.36 13.35
N GLY A 46 -4.58 16.39 14.62
CA GLY A 46 -5.95 16.00 14.96
C GLY A 46 -6.22 14.55 14.61
N ASP A 47 -7.22 14.32 13.79
CA ASP A 47 -7.63 12.99 13.36
C ASP A 47 -6.98 12.53 12.04
N ILE A 48 -6.00 13.28 11.56
CA ILE A 48 -5.26 13.00 10.33
C ILE A 48 -3.79 12.79 10.68
N ALA A 49 -3.18 11.77 10.10
CA ALA A 49 -1.74 11.54 10.17
C ALA A 49 -1.20 11.30 8.77
N ILE A 50 -0.01 11.82 8.54
CA ILE A 50 0.72 11.62 7.28
C ILE A 50 1.95 10.80 7.60
N CYS A 51 2.12 9.70 6.87
CA CYS A 51 3.24 8.77 7.06
C CYS A 51 4.00 8.62 5.75
N TRP A 52 5.28 8.92 5.78
CA TRP A 52 6.18 8.67 4.67
C TRP A 52 7.05 7.46 5.01
N ASN A 53 6.99 6.45 4.13
CA ASN A 53 7.79 5.23 4.27
C ASN A 53 8.64 5.01 3.03
N ARG A 54 9.75 4.31 3.23
CA ARG A 54 10.42 3.65 2.15
C ARG A 54 10.02 2.18 2.17
N LEU A 55 9.50 1.68 1.06
CA LEU A 55 8.94 0.34 0.96
C LEU A 55 9.69 -0.47 -0.09
N GLU A 56 10.01 -1.71 0.27
CA GLU A 56 10.54 -2.71 -0.64
C GLU A 56 9.57 -3.88 -0.67
N VAL A 57 9.22 -4.36 -1.87
CA VAL A 57 8.28 -5.47 -2.06
C VAL A 57 8.90 -6.49 -2.99
N GLU A 58 8.80 -7.75 -2.61
CA GLU A 58 9.15 -8.90 -3.45
C GLU A 58 7.89 -9.71 -3.72
N ILE A 59 7.60 -9.94 -4.98
CA ILE A 59 6.43 -10.72 -5.42
C ILE A 59 6.93 -11.95 -6.14
N THR A 60 6.62 -13.12 -5.59
CA THR A 60 7.07 -14.41 -6.13
C THR A 60 5.86 -15.26 -6.52
N PRO A 61 5.74 -15.70 -7.78
CA PRO A 61 4.68 -16.62 -8.16
C PRO A 61 4.82 -17.95 -7.42
N LEU A 62 3.72 -18.47 -6.87
CA LEU A 62 3.73 -19.75 -6.14
C LEU A 62 3.96 -20.95 -7.07
N ALA A 63 3.57 -20.83 -8.34
CA ALA A 63 3.79 -21.86 -9.34
C ALA A 63 5.23 -21.93 -9.86
N GLY A 64 6.11 -21.06 -9.36
CA GLY A 64 7.48 -20.92 -9.79
C GLY A 64 7.63 -19.80 -10.81
N GLY A 65 8.85 -19.31 -10.95
CA GLY A 65 9.19 -18.23 -11.85
C GLY A 65 10.05 -17.18 -11.17
N VAL A 66 10.22 -16.05 -11.83
CA VAL A 66 11.11 -14.98 -11.39
C VAL A 66 10.42 -14.12 -10.32
N THR A 67 11.13 -13.85 -9.24
CA THR A 67 10.69 -12.89 -8.24
C THR A 67 10.80 -11.47 -8.79
N ASN A 68 9.70 -10.70 -8.72
CA ASN A 68 9.69 -9.30 -9.07
C ASN A 68 9.97 -8.46 -7.82
N LYS A 69 10.93 -7.57 -7.93
CA LYS A 69 11.28 -6.64 -6.87
C LYS A 69 10.84 -5.24 -7.25
N ARG A 70 10.29 -4.52 -6.28
CA ARG A 70 9.94 -3.11 -6.43
C ARG A 70 10.32 -2.37 -5.16
N ALA A 71 10.78 -1.14 -5.31
CA ALA A 71 11.15 -0.30 -4.19
C ALA A 71 10.82 1.15 -4.49
N GLY A 72 10.57 1.92 -3.46
CA GLY A 72 10.29 3.34 -3.60
C GLY A 72 9.69 3.91 -2.34
N ASN A 73 9.24 5.14 -2.45
CA ASN A 73 8.60 5.84 -1.36
C ASN A 73 7.09 5.63 -1.41
N THR A 74 6.48 5.62 -0.24
CA THR A 74 5.03 5.66 -0.11
C THR A 74 4.63 6.83 0.77
N LEU A 75 3.52 7.46 0.44
CA LEU A 75 2.91 8.50 1.26
C LEU A 75 1.51 8.05 1.61
N THR A 76 1.27 7.84 2.90
CA THR A 76 0.00 7.33 3.40
C THR A 76 -0.64 8.39 4.29
N VAL A 77 -1.90 8.69 4.04
CA VAL A 77 -2.71 9.53 4.92
C VAL A 77 -3.64 8.63 5.71
N LEU A 78 -3.52 8.70 7.02
CA LEU A 78 -4.33 7.94 7.96
C LEU A 78 -5.40 8.83 8.57
N ARG A 79 -6.55 8.26 8.87
CA ARG A 79 -7.65 8.95 9.52
C ARG A 79 -8.08 8.17 10.74
N ARG A 80 -8.24 8.88 11.87
CA ARG A 80 -8.74 8.26 13.09
C ARG A 80 -10.26 8.28 13.08
N GLY A 81 -10.86 7.09 13.22
CA GLY A 81 -12.30 6.94 13.30
C GLY A 81 -12.85 7.26 14.70
N ASN A 82 -14.16 7.23 14.80
CA ASN A 82 -14.86 7.48 16.08
C ASN A 82 -14.53 6.43 17.15
N ASP A 83 -14.06 5.26 16.72
CA ASP A 83 -13.64 4.19 17.62
C ASP A 83 -12.19 4.35 18.12
N GLY A 84 -11.52 5.43 17.75
CA GLY A 84 -10.13 5.70 18.11
C GLY A 84 -9.10 4.96 17.26
N GLN A 85 -9.52 4.17 16.27
CA GLN A 85 -8.64 3.41 15.42
C GLN A 85 -8.18 4.23 14.22
N TRP A 86 -6.88 4.14 13.91
CA TRP A 86 -6.30 4.75 12.72
C TRP A 86 -6.45 3.81 11.54
N ARG A 87 -6.91 4.36 10.40
CA ARG A 87 -7.10 3.57 9.17
C ARG A 87 -6.52 4.33 7.98
N ILE A 88 -6.04 3.58 7.00
CA ILE A 88 -5.58 4.16 5.73
C ILE A 88 -6.78 4.83 5.04
N TRP A 89 -6.62 6.11 4.74
CA TRP A 89 -7.62 6.90 4.04
C TRP A 89 -7.20 7.20 2.60
N ARG A 90 -5.95 7.59 2.41
CA ARG A 90 -5.34 7.80 1.10
C ARG A 90 -3.96 7.18 1.13
N ASP A 91 -3.59 6.53 0.04
CA ASP A 91 -2.26 5.92 -0.06
C ASP A 91 -1.72 6.12 -1.46
N ALA A 92 -0.53 6.67 -1.56
CA ALA A 92 0.18 6.81 -2.82
C ALA A 92 1.50 6.08 -2.72
N ASN A 93 1.76 5.18 -3.67
CA ASN A 93 3.05 4.52 -3.73
C ASN A 93 3.79 4.88 -5.01
N LEU A 94 5.09 5.05 -4.89
CA LEU A 94 5.98 5.37 -5.98
C LEU A 94 6.94 4.20 -6.24
N LEU A 95 6.45 2.99 -6.08
CA LEU A 95 7.24 1.79 -6.25
C LEU A 95 7.63 1.62 -7.71
N GLU A 96 8.91 1.35 -7.93
CA GLU A 96 9.48 1.15 -9.25
C GLU A 96 10.23 -0.18 -9.29
N PRO A 97 10.34 -0.82 -10.48
CA PRO A 97 11.25 -1.96 -10.63
C PRO A 97 12.69 -1.50 -10.44
N PRO A 98 13.60 -2.42 -10.07
CA PRO A 98 15.01 -2.10 -9.93
C PRO A 98 15.57 -1.55 -11.25
N LYS A 99 16.46 -0.57 -11.11
CA LYS A 99 17.14 0.01 -12.27
C LYS A 99 18.33 -0.85 -12.68
#